data_6883f255009712c8915e943ccfe71f69
#
_entry.id   6883f255009712c8915e943ccfe71f69
#
_cell.length_a   1.000
_cell.length_b   1.000
_cell.length_c   1.000
_cell.angle_alpha   90.00
_cell.angle_beta   90.00
_cell.angle_gamma   90.00
#
_symmetry.space_group_name_H-M   'P 1'
#
loop_
_entity.id
_entity.type
_entity.pdbx_description
1 polymer ?
#
loop_
_entity_poly.entity_id
_entity_poly.type
_entity_poly.pdbx_seq_one_letter_code
_entity_poly.pdbx_strand_id
1 'polypeptide(L)'
;MTKIRDIVQINSGYTSYVDLYEDYYDLVKNRGRMERYKPIAAHRQVFEKIANVLNPLDRRFYFLSGSYGTGKSHLLLMFANYFANPSDLPEIEAFFKNYETAQSEVLLKPGESLKERKAASLKEARKSGRVLVALCRYSLNLDFEGAVLRALEEALQKDESNILLDSHYLEALRRIKDWESRRNETRFFSDLEAVINRLYPDWTVNDLIDGLEKYDEQALKAFKSCFQSVTDSEFAYKKDNLRDIISDFLKNPEFKERYKGIVFLYDEFGAAIDANLVNYTTLLDFAQYCANSTLDKGGTVVFIGTGHKAFRNHGQLGDLNAETLEARVSEIGLQTQGMEDIIAAIVQPKKDSPEWMQQVQSQSGKFTWFSSECNRLHLFNWLPAPKIKNNIIQNIYPMHPLATFALLRLAGEAGSDNRSVFKFFAPEFETGEQGWVNVQPNSYPWFLENNEIVNQSKLALYTADLLVDYFKESLKATNSRLVDRVKNAVINYEATIRELNAYLARKSQQQLFEEADELMLRIIKVMLVNEIASTSM
;
A
#
# COMPACT_ATOMS: atom_id res chain seq x y z
N MET A 1 -3.97 19.31 34.15
CA MET A 1 -2.99 18.20 34.07
C MET A 1 -2.67 17.97 32.59
N THR A 2 -1.44 17.67 32.22
CA THR A 2 -0.98 17.50 30.85
C THR A 2 -1.44 16.14 30.32
N LYS A 3 -2.17 16.11 29.21
CA LYS A 3 -2.57 14.86 28.55
C LYS A 3 -1.39 14.25 27.79
N ILE A 4 -1.41 12.95 27.56
CA ILE A 4 -0.32 12.29 26.81
C ILE A 4 -0.28 12.80 25.36
N ARG A 5 -1.43 13.14 24.74
CA ARG A 5 -1.50 13.76 23.40
C ARG A 5 -0.70 15.05 23.26
N ASP A 6 -0.44 15.76 24.37
CA ASP A 6 0.30 17.03 24.35
C ASP A 6 1.79 16.79 24.05
N ILE A 7 2.30 15.60 24.40
CA ILE A 7 3.70 15.18 24.22
C ILE A 7 3.92 14.11 23.16
N VAL A 8 2.84 13.54 22.62
CA VAL A 8 2.91 12.53 21.55
C VAL A 8 1.95 12.93 20.43
N GLN A 9 2.47 13.01 19.22
CA GLN A 9 1.68 13.25 18.01
C GLN A 9 1.53 11.95 17.19
N ILE A 10 0.47 11.88 16.42
CA ILE A 10 0.25 10.82 15.43
C ILE A 10 0.47 11.43 14.04
N ASN A 11 1.31 10.78 13.25
CA ASN A 11 1.51 11.18 11.87
C ASN A 11 0.31 10.76 11.02
N SER A 12 -0.59 11.70 10.76
CA SER A 12 -1.79 11.49 9.94
C SER A 12 -1.50 11.23 8.45
N GLY A 13 -0.24 11.28 8.02
CA GLY A 13 0.17 10.88 6.67
C GLY A 13 0.16 9.36 6.47
N TYR A 14 0.21 8.59 7.57
CA TYR A 14 0.07 7.14 7.55
C TYR A 14 -1.39 6.77 7.77
N THR A 15 -2.11 6.49 6.71
CA THR A 15 -3.47 5.97 6.78
C THR A 15 -3.48 4.46 6.57
N SER A 16 -4.53 3.79 7.07
CA SER A 16 -4.72 2.34 6.91
C SER A 16 -4.92 1.92 5.45
N TYR A 17 -5.22 2.86 4.58
CA TYR A 17 -5.55 2.64 3.18
C TYR A 17 -4.99 3.76 2.30
N VAL A 18 -4.38 3.37 1.18
CA VAL A 18 -3.97 4.26 0.09
C VAL A 18 -4.64 3.71 -1.16
N ASP A 19 -5.52 4.48 -1.75
CA ASP A 19 -5.96 4.27 -3.12
C ASP A 19 -5.00 5.01 -4.04
N LEU A 20 -4.20 4.25 -4.79
CA LEU A 20 -3.14 4.84 -5.61
C LEU A 20 -3.68 5.88 -6.58
N TYR A 21 -4.82 5.58 -7.23
CA TYR A 21 -5.39 6.45 -8.24
C TYR A 21 -6.07 7.68 -7.62
N GLU A 22 -7.00 7.46 -6.69
CA GLU A 22 -7.77 8.55 -6.05
C GLU A 22 -6.83 9.50 -5.30
N ASP A 23 -5.88 8.93 -4.54
CA ASP A 23 -4.95 9.73 -3.75
C ASP A 23 -3.93 10.50 -4.61
N TYR A 24 -3.53 9.97 -5.78
CA TYR A 24 -2.60 10.66 -6.68
C TYR A 24 -3.25 11.87 -7.34
N TYR A 25 -4.51 11.73 -7.79
CA TYR A 25 -5.22 12.82 -8.47
C TYR A 25 -5.93 13.79 -7.51
N ASP A 26 -6.12 13.45 -6.24
CA ASP A 26 -6.53 14.40 -5.19
C ASP A 26 -5.30 15.20 -4.73
N LEU A 27 -5.14 16.40 -5.28
CA LEU A 27 -3.96 17.24 -5.03
C LEU A 27 -3.73 17.53 -3.54
N VAL A 28 -4.78 17.69 -2.75
CA VAL A 28 -4.67 17.98 -1.30
C VAL A 28 -4.18 16.76 -0.54
N LYS A 29 -4.77 15.59 -0.78
CA LYS A 29 -4.35 14.33 -0.17
C LYS A 29 -2.94 13.97 -0.59
N ASN A 30 -2.64 14.03 -1.89
CA ASN A 30 -1.34 13.68 -2.43
C ASN A 30 -0.21 14.52 -1.81
N ARG A 31 -0.37 15.85 -1.78
CA ARG A 31 0.57 16.77 -1.14
C ARG A 31 0.80 16.43 0.33
N GLY A 32 -0.29 16.26 1.09
CA GLY A 32 -0.19 15.90 2.51
C GLY A 32 0.51 14.58 2.75
N ARG A 33 0.32 13.58 1.86
CA ARG A 33 1.02 12.29 1.95
C ARG A 33 2.51 12.41 1.64
N MET A 34 2.88 13.18 0.64
CA MET A 34 4.28 13.40 0.29
C MET A 34 5.05 14.14 1.39
N GLU A 35 4.49 15.23 1.90
CA GLU A 35 5.12 16.04 2.95
C GLU A 35 5.41 15.21 4.22
N ARG A 36 4.48 14.31 4.57
CA ARG A 36 4.55 13.51 5.80
C ARG A 36 5.19 12.14 5.61
N TYR A 37 5.53 11.76 4.38
CA TYR A 37 6.12 10.47 4.11
C TYR A 37 7.50 10.33 4.75
N LYS A 38 7.63 9.33 5.62
CA LYS A 38 8.93 8.95 6.21
C LYS A 38 9.33 7.58 5.66
N PRO A 39 10.34 7.50 4.80
CA PRO A 39 10.76 6.25 4.20
C PRO A 39 11.38 5.33 5.24
N ILE A 40 10.78 4.17 5.46
CA ILE A 40 11.37 3.08 6.25
C ILE A 40 12.52 2.42 5.48
N ALA A 41 13.39 1.66 6.17
CA ALA A 41 14.57 1.07 5.56
C ALA A 41 14.26 0.21 4.32
N ALA A 42 13.22 -0.61 4.37
CA ALA A 42 12.79 -1.44 3.24
C ALA A 42 12.33 -0.57 2.05
N HIS A 43 11.52 0.45 2.28
CA HIS A 43 11.07 1.36 1.23
C HIS A 43 12.24 2.13 0.60
N ARG A 44 13.22 2.56 1.40
CA ARG A 44 14.41 3.25 0.88
C ARG A 44 15.23 2.40 -0.07
N GLN A 45 15.48 1.14 0.29
CA GLN A 45 16.22 0.23 -0.57
C GLN A 45 15.52 0.02 -1.93
N VAL A 46 14.20 -0.16 -1.90
CA VAL A 46 13.39 -0.29 -3.11
C VAL A 46 13.40 0.99 -3.92
N PHE A 47 13.20 2.14 -3.26
CA PHE A 47 13.18 3.44 -3.91
C PHE A 47 14.52 3.76 -4.57
N GLU A 48 15.65 3.54 -3.88
CA GLU A 48 16.99 3.74 -4.44
C GLU A 48 17.25 2.86 -5.67
N LYS A 49 16.75 1.62 -5.65
CA LYS A 49 16.90 0.69 -6.77
C LYS A 49 16.09 1.13 -7.99
N ILE A 50 14.82 1.51 -7.79
CA ILE A 50 13.88 1.80 -8.88
C ILE A 50 14.01 3.24 -9.38
N ALA A 51 14.30 4.22 -8.52
CA ALA A 51 14.43 5.63 -8.91
C ALA A 51 15.51 5.90 -9.97
N ASN A 52 16.50 5.04 -10.06
CA ASN A 52 17.58 5.14 -11.06
C ASN A 52 17.30 4.41 -12.39
N VAL A 53 16.04 4.05 -12.66
CA VAL A 53 15.65 3.28 -13.87
C VAL A 53 15.92 3.95 -15.20
N LEU A 54 16.18 5.25 -15.22
CA LEU A 54 16.66 5.93 -16.42
C LEU A 54 18.09 5.49 -16.78
N ASN A 55 18.78 4.79 -15.87
CA ASN A 55 20.06 4.15 -16.15
C ASN A 55 19.85 2.89 -17.02
N PRO A 56 20.63 2.71 -18.10
CA PRO A 56 20.42 1.64 -19.10
C PRO A 56 20.63 0.21 -18.62
N LEU A 57 21.10 -0.02 -17.40
CA LEU A 57 21.52 -1.34 -16.91
C LEU A 57 20.42 -2.13 -16.17
N ASP A 58 19.21 -1.60 -16.00
CA ASP A 58 18.17 -2.27 -15.20
C ASP A 58 17.06 -2.88 -16.05
N ARG A 59 16.37 -3.91 -15.52
CA ARG A 59 15.34 -4.68 -16.23
C ARG A 59 14.04 -3.90 -16.46
N ARG A 60 13.78 -2.87 -15.69
CA ARG A 60 12.62 -1.95 -15.78
C ARG A 60 11.23 -2.58 -15.66
N PHE A 61 11.16 -3.86 -15.40
CA PHE A 61 9.94 -4.55 -15.02
C PHE A 61 10.10 -5.04 -13.58
N TYR A 62 9.44 -4.37 -12.65
CA TYR A 62 9.55 -4.63 -11.22
C TYR A 62 8.25 -5.22 -10.68
N PHE A 63 8.39 -6.16 -9.76
CA PHE A 63 7.29 -6.70 -8.99
C PHE A 63 7.60 -6.57 -7.51
N LEU A 64 6.78 -5.79 -6.80
CA LEU A 64 6.90 -5.59 -5.36
C LEU A 64 6.02 -6.59 -4.65
N SER A 65 6.62 -7.66 -4.11
CA SER A 65 5.91 -8.66 -3.33
C SER A 65 5.96 -8.34 -1.84
N GLY A 66 4.90 -8.65 -1.12
CA GLY A 66 4.84 -8.48 0.34
C GLY A 66 3.41 -8.56 0.87
N SER A 67 3.26 -8.96 2.12
CA SER A 67 1.94 -9.07 2.76
C SER A 67 1.17 -7.74 2.77
N TYR A 68 -0.12 -7.79 3.10
CA TYR A 68 -0.92 -6.58 3.29
C TYR A 68 -0.30 -5.67 4.35
N GLY A 69 -0.41 -4.35 4.17
CA GLY A 69 0.09 -3.36 5.13
C GLY A 69 1.61 -3.13 5.11
N THR A 70 2.37 -3.73 4.19
CA THR A 70 3.81 -3.42 4.01
C THR A 70 4.08 -2.09 3.33
N GLY A 71 3.03 -1.31 3.02
CA GLY A 71 3.15 0.02 2.43
C GLY A 71 3.40 0.04 0.92
N LYS A 72 3.09 -1.04 0.18
CA LYS A 72 3.28 -1.12 -1.28
C LYS A 72 2.59 0.01 -2.03
N SER A 73 1.29 0.20 -1.81
CA SER A 73 0.50 1.26 -2.46
C SER A 73 1.03 2.66 -2.12
N HIS A 74 1.46 2.88 -0.87
CA HIS A 74 2.07 4.14 -0.47
C HIS A 74 3.42 4.37 -1.18
N LEU A 75 4.22 3.32 -1.33
CA LEU A 75 5.48 3.39 -2.07
C LEU A 75 5.23 3.65 -3.57
N LEU A 76 4.20 3.04 -4.17
CA LEU A 76 3.80 3.35 -5.56
C LEU A 76 3.39 4.83 -5.70
N LEU A 77 2.65 5.38 -4.74
CA LEU A 77 2.29 6.80 -4.73
C LEU A 77 3.54 7.71 -4.70
N MET A 78 4.55 7.32 -3.91
CA MET A 78 5.83 8.06 -3.90
C MET A 78 6.57 7.94 -5.22
N PHE A 79 6.56 6.78 -5.89
CA PHE A 79 7.11 6.64 -7.25
C PHE A 79 6.35 7.48 -8.26
N ALA A 80 5.01 7.51 -8.21
CA ALA A 80 4.21 8.35 -9.09
C ALA A 80 4.65 9.82 -9.01
N ASN A 81 4.78 10.35 -7.81
CA ASN A 81 5.22 11.73 -7.60
C ASN A 81 6.66 11.96 -8.02
N TYR A 82 7.54 11.02 -7.74
CA TYR A 82 8.95 11.12 -8.13
C TYR A 82 9.12 11.18 -9.65
N PHE A 83 8.46 10.30 -10.40
CA PHE A 83 8.56 10.21 -11.85
C PHE A 83 7.81 11.33 -12.57
N ALA A 84 6.68 11.78 -12.06
CA ALA A 84 5.96 12.94 -12.60
C ALA A 84 6.80 14.21 -12.53
N ASN A 85 7.75 14.25 -11.60
CA ASN A 85 8.73 15.33 -11.47
C ASN A 85 8.13 16.74 -11.49
N PRO A 86 7.16 17.07 -10.64
CA PRO A 86 6.71 18.45 -10.47
C PRO A 86 7.83 19.23 -9.77
N SER A 87 8.68 19.91 -10.56
CA SER A 87 9.98 20.43 -10.13
C SER A 87 9.91 21.47 -9.01
N ASP A 88 8.80 22.19 -8.90
CA ASP A 88 8.67 23.39 -8.07
C ASP A 88 7.75 23.21 -6.85
N LEU A 89 7.37 21.98 -6.52
CA LEU A 89 6.50 21.72 -5.36
C LEU A 89 7.31 21.61 -4.06
N PRO A 90 6.99 22.43 -3.02
CA PRO A 90 7.66 22.35 -1.71
C PRO A 90 7.56 20.96 -1.06
N GLU A 91 6.52 20.21 -1.35
CA GLU A 91 6.28 18.86 -0.83
C GLU A 91 7.32 17.85 -1.34
N ILE A 92 7.83 18.05 -2.56
CA ILE A 92 8.92 17.25 -3.12
C ILE A 92 10.23 17.53 -2.37
N GLU A 93 10.50 18.76 -2.02
CA GLU A 93 11.65 19.09 -1.19
C GLU A 93 11.49 18.52 0.23
N ALA A 94 10.28 18.54 0.79
CA ALA A 94 9.98 17.90 2.07
C ALA A 94 10.20 16.38 2.02
N PHE A 95 9.79 15.72 0.92
CA PHE A 95 10.07 14.31 0.68
C PHE A 95 11.58 14.00 0.71
N PHE A 96 12.39 14.76 -0.03
CA PHE A 96 13.84 14.56 -0.04
C PHE A 96 14.46 14.82 1.33
N LYS A 97 14.02 15.84 2.04
CA LYS A 97 14.48 16.13 3.41
C LYS A 97 14.14 14.96 4.37
N ASN A 98 12.92 14.43 4.31
CA ASN A 98 12.52 13.28 5.10
C ASN A 98 13.34 12.03 4.74
N TYR A 99 13.64 11.84 3.45
CA TYR A 99 14.48 10.75 2.97
C TYR A 99 15.92 10.87 3.50
N GLU A 100 16.52 12.04 3.45
CA GLU A 100 17.85 12.34 3.99
C GLU A 100 17.90 12.13 5.51
N THR A 101 16.90 12.62 6.24
CA THR A 101 16.78 12.44 7.69
C THR A 101 16.71 10.95 8.05
N ALA A 102 15.86 10.20 7.39
CA ALA A 102 15.73 8.76 7.61
C ALA A 102 17.02 7.99 7.26
N GLN A 103 17.80 8.42 6.29
CA GLN A 103 19.14 7.86 6.02
C GLN A 103 20.12 8.15 7.15
N SER A 104 19.95 9.27 7.86
CA SER A 104 20.83 9.63 8.97
C SER A 104 20.64 8.78 10.21
N GLU A 105 19.48 8.17 10.36
CA GLU A 105 19.15 7.30 11.49
C GLU A 105 19.69 5.86 11.31
N VAL A 106 20.10 5.48 10.11
CA VAL A 106 20.79 4.20 9.89
C VAL A 106 22.22 4.33 10.40
N LEU A 107 22.58 3.52 11.39
CA LEU A 107 23.94 3.41 11.91
C LEU A 107 24.89 3.00 10.77
N LEU A 108 25.59 3.97 10.23
CA LEU A 108 26.64 3.75 9.22
C LEU A 108 27.85 3.11 9.88
N LYS A 109 28.52 2.21 9.15
CA LYS A 109 29.85 1.75 9.53
C LYS A 109 30.83 2.95 9.59
N PRO A 110 31.78 2.97 10.52
CA PRO A 110 32.73 4.07 10.60
C PRO A 110 33.44 4.28 9.26
N GLY A 111 33.30 5.48 8.67
CA GLY A 111 33.97 5.86 7.42
C GLY A 111 33.08 5.96 6.17
N GLU A 112 31.78 5.60 6.22
CA GLU A 112 30.87 5.74 5.08
C GLU A 112 30.07 7.05 5.11
N SER A 113 30.47 8.01 4.32
CA SER A 113 29.70 9.24 4.03
C SER A 113 28.70 9.00 2.88
N LEU A 114 27.74 8.10 3.10
CA LEU A 114 26.74 7.69 2.10
C LEU A 114 25.55 8.67 1.96
N LYS A 115 25.39 9.59 2.89
CA LYS A 115 24.20 10.41 3.06
C LYS A 115 23.94 11.41 1.94
N GLU A 116 24.93 12.20 1.65
CA GLU A 116 24.81 13.29 0.65
C GLU A 116 24.79 12.74 -0.78
N ARG A 117 25.48 11.62 -1.00
CA ARG A 117 25.65 11.04 -2.33
C ARG A 117 24.39 10.40 -2.89
N LYS A 118 23.54 9.76 -2.05
CA LYS A 118 22.33 9.06 -2.52
C LYS A 118 21.16 10.01 -2.77
N ALA A 119 20.88 10.92 -1.85
CA ALA A 119 19.84 11.92 -2.05
C ALA A 119 20.21 12.89 -3.18
N ALA A 120 21.47 13.28 -3.30
CA ALA A 120 21.96 14.06 -4.43
C ALA A 120 21.82 13.29 -5.75
N SER A 121 22.08 11.98 -5.79
CA SER A 121 21.91 11.17 -6.99
C SER A 121 20.44 11.04 -7.42
N LEU A 122 19.51 10.95 -6.47
CA LEU A 122 18.06 10.92 -6.75
C LEU A 122 17.58 12.27 -7.31
N LYS A 123 18.03 13.38 -6.72
CA LYS A 123 17.74 14.73 -7.23
C LYS A 123 18.33 14.94 -8.63
N GLU A 124 19.55 14.47 -8.88
CA GLU A 124 20.18 14.54 -10.21
C GLU A 124 19.47 13.66 -11.24
N ALA A 125 19.10 12.42 -10.90
CA ALA A 125 18.32 11.55 -11.78
C ALA A 125 16.98 12.20 -12.17
N ARG A 126 16.33 12.88 -11.21
CA ARG A 126 15.09 13.62 -11.45
C ARG A 126 15.25 14.80 -12.42
N LYS A 127 16.39 15.47 -12.42
CA LYS A 127 16.69 16.55 -13.38
C LYS A 127 16.76 16.07 -14.83
N SER A 128 16.87 14.78 -15.09
CA SER A 128 16.88 14.22 -16.44
C SER A 128 15.59 14.45 -17.22
N GLY A 129 14.49 14.79 -16.54
CA GLY A 129 13.20 15.17 -17.11
C GLY A 129 12.03 14.35 -16.57
N ARG A 130 10.82 14.77 -16.92
CA ARG A 130 9.57 14.12 -16.53
C ARG A 130 9.41 12.76 -17.21
N VAL A 131 8.79 11.83 -16.50
CA VAL A 131 8.28 10.56 -17.04
C VAL A 131 6.75 10.61 -16.93
N LEU A 132 6.04 10.21 -17.98
CA LEU A 132 4.58 10.11 -17.92
C LEU A 132 4.19 8.97 -16.97
N VAL A 133 3.35 9.29 -15.99
CA VAL A 133 2.88 8.32 -14.98
C VAL A 133 1.52 7.80 -15.38
N ALA A 134 1.44 6.51 -15.70
CA ALA A 134 0.21 5.81 -16.05
C ALA A 134 -0.20 4.86 -14.91
N LEU A 135 -1.35 5.10 -14.28
CA LEU A 135 -1.85 4.33 -13.14
C LEU A 135 -2.83 3.26 -13.61
N CYS A 136 -2.37 2.01 -13.64
CA CYS A 136 -3.22 0.87 -13.98
C CYS A 136 -4.13 0.50 -12.80
N ARG A 137 -5.40 0.23 -13.09
CA ARG A 137 -6.39 -0.20 -12.10
C ARG A 137 -6.74 -1.67 -12.30
N TYR A 138 -6.79 -2.41 -11.21
CA TYR A 138 -7.38 -3.74 -11.21
C TYR A 138 -8.88 -3.65 -11.45
N SER A 139 -9.37 -4.38 -12.46
CA SER A 139 -10.78 -4.53 -12.76
C SER A 139 -11.02 -5.88 -13.41
N LEU A 140 -12.09 -6.59 -13.03
CA LEU A 140 -12.44 -7.88 -13.62
C LEU A 140 -12.82 -7.81 -15.11
N ASN A 141 -13.14 -6.61 -15.61
CA ASN A 141 -13.54 -6.38 -16.99
C ASN A 141 -12.37 -5.95 -17.88
N LEU A 142 -11.17 -5.81 -17.34
CA LEU A 142 -9.98 -5.38 -18.07
C LEU A 142 -8.92 -6.48 -18.02
N ASP A 143 -8.48 -6.92 -19.19
CA ASP A 143 -7.25 -7.68 -19.29
C ASP A 143 -6.03 -6.77 -19.10
N PHE A 144 -4.84 -7.36 -19.08
CA PHE A 144 -3.60 -6.63 -18.88
C PHE A 144 -3.36 -5.55 -19.95
N GLU A 145 -3.65 -5.85 -21.20
CA GLU A 145 -3.46 -4.92 -22.31
C GLU A 145 -4.42 -3.72 -22.21
N GLY A 146 -5.70 -4.00 -21.99
CA GLY A 146 -6.70 -2.96 -21.77
C GLY A 146 -6.40 -2.07 -20.56
N ALA A 147 -5.92 -2.66 -19.45
CA ALA A 147 -5.54 -1.90 -18.27
C ALA A 147 -4.36 -0.96 -18.53
N VAL A 148 -3.36 -1.39 -19.28
CA VAL A 148 -2.17 -0.58 -19.63
C VAL A 148 -2.54 0.54 -20.61
N LEU A 149 -3.32 0.22 -21.67
CA LEU A 149 -3.74 1.22 -22.67
C LEU A 149 -4.65 2.29 -22.07
N ARG A 150 -5.62 1.87 -21.24
CA ARG A 150 -6.50 2.79 -20.53
C ARG A 150 -5.72 3.70 -19.58
N ALA A 151 -4.79 3.15 -18.82
CA ALA A 151 -3.95 3.94 -17.91
C ALA A 151 -3.13 5.00 -18.66
N LEU A 152 -2.62 4.66 -19.84
CA LEU A 152 -1.87 5.58 -20.68
C LEU A 152 -2.76 6.70 -21.22
N GLU A 153 -3.96 6.38 -21.69
CA GLU A 153 -4.91 7.39 -22.17
C GLU A 153 -5.37 8.33 -21.06
N GLU A 154 -5.75 7.77 -19.89
CA GLU A 154 -6.14 8.57 -18.72
C GLU A 154 -4.99 9.49 -18.28
N ALA A 155 -3.75 9.02 -18.30
CA ALA A 155 -2.58 9.83 -17.97
C ALA A 155 -2.39 11.01 -18.93
N LEU A 156 -2.58 10.79 -20.23
CA LEU A 156 -2.51 11.84 -21.25
C LEU A 156 -3.61 12.88 -21.09
N GLN A 157 -4.84 12.43 -20.82
CA GLN A 157 -5.98 13.32 -20.58
C GLN A 157 -5.77 14.18 -19.33
N LYS A 158 -5.29 13.57 -18.25
CA LYS A 158 -5.02 14.27 -16.97
C LYS A 158 -3.87 15.28 -17.07
N ASP A 159 -2.92 15.03 -17.95
CA ASP A 159 -1.78 15.94 -18.23
C ASP A 159 -2.08 16.94 -19.37
N GLU A 160 -3.36 17.05 -19.77
CA GLU A 160 -3.86 17.95 -20.82
C GLU A 160 -3.06 17.81 -22.13
N SER A 161 -2.70 16.58 -22.48
CA SER A 161 -1.97 16.27 -23.70
C SER A 161 -2.94 16.05 -24.86
N ASN A 162 -2.63 16.63 -26.02
CA ASN A 162 -3.38 16.41 -27.26
C ASN A 162 -2.92 15.15 -28.01
N ILE A 163 -1.99 14.37 -27.45
CA ILE A 163 -1.50 13.16 -28.11
C ILE A 163 -2.56 12.09 -28.05
N LEU A 164 -2.96 11.59 -29.22
CA LEU A 164 -3.91 10.48 -29.34
C LEU A 164 -3.18 9.14 -29.30
N LEU A 165 -3.70 8.21 -28.52
CA LEU A 165 -3.22 6.84 -28.49
C LEU A 165 -3.83 6.06 -29.65
N ASP A 166 -3.01 5.68 -30.63
CA ASP A 166 -3.46 4.89 -31.79
C ASP A 166 -3.50 3.39 -31.42
N SER A 167 -4.70 2.90 -31.09
CA SER A 167 -4.95 1.53 -30.64
C SER A 167 -6.06 0.87 -31.45
N HIS A 168 -6.12 -0.47 -31.39
CA HIS A 168 -7.20 -1.25 -32.03
C HIS A 168 -8.58 -0.93 -31.45
N TYR A 169 -8.68 -0.51 -30.20
CA TYR A 169 -9.93 -0.01 -29.59
C TYR A 169 -10.39 1.29 -30.24
N LEU A 170 -9.47 2.26 -30.39
CA LEU A 170 -9.78 3.51 -31.07
C LEU A 170 -10.12 3.31 -32.56
N GLU A 171 -9.44 2.40 -33.24
CA GLU A 171 -9.78 2.09 -34.63
C GLU A 171 -11.17 1.45 -34.73
N ALA A 172 -11.54 0.56 -33.81
CA ALA A 172 -12.88 0.00 -33.74
C ALA A 172 -13.94 1.11 -33.53
N LEU A 173 -13.71 2.03 -32.61
CA LEU A 173 -14.58 3.19 -32.39
C LEU A 173 -14.68 4.09 -33.64
N ARG A 174 -13.56 4.37 -34.30
CA ARG A 174 -13.56 5.13 -35.57
C ARG A 174 -14.40 4.47 -36.66
N ARG A 175 -14.32 3.13 -36.78
CA ARG A 175 -15.13 2.37 -37.72
C ARG A 175 -16.63 2.47 -37.43
N ILE A 176 -17.01 2.31 -36.17
CA ILE A 176 -18.42 2.45 -35.79
C ILE A 176 -18.92 3.87 -36.09
N LYS A 177 -18.16 4.91 -35.71
CA LYS A 177 -18.53 6.32 -35.98
C LYS A 177 -18.57 6.63 -37.47
N ASP A 178 -17.67 6.08 -38.27
CA ASP A 178 -17.73 6.22 -39.75
C ASP A 178 -19.00 5.56 -40.30
N TRP A 179 -19.34 4.36 -39.87
CA TRP A 179 -20.57 3.67 -40.30
C TRP A 179 -21.83 4.41 -39.87
N GLU A 180 -21.83 4.95 -38.66
CA GLU A 180 -22.94 5.76 -38.14
C GLU A 180 -23.13 7.05 -38.93
N SER A 181 -22.05 7.76 -39.24
CA SER A 181 -22.07 9.00 -40.04
C SER A 181 -22.59 8.78 -41.45
N ARG A 182 -22.39 7.58 -42.00
CA ARG A 182 -22.84 7.17 -43.34
C ARG A 182 -24.09 6.29 -43.32
N ARG A 183 -24.89 6.35 -42.25
CA ARG A 183 -26.09 5.52 -42.08
C ARG A 183 -27.08 5.61 -43.23
N ASN A 184 -27.16 6.77 -43.90
CA ASN A 184 -28.02 6.99 -45.06
C ASN A 184 -27.40 6.55 -46.41
N GLU A 185 -26.10 6.29 -46.43
CA GLU A 185 -25.36 5.93 -47.66
C GLU A 185 -25.03 4.43 -47.70
N THR A 186 -24.82 3.82 -46.56
CA THR A 186 -24.41 2.41 -46.44
C THR A 186 -25.27 1.67 -45.41
N ARG A 187 -25.33 0.34 -45.50
CA ARG A 187 -26.06 -0.51 -44.54
C ARG A 187 -25.22 -0.95 -43.36
N PHE A 188 -23.94 -0.62 -43.30
CA PHE A 188 -23.03 -1.17 -42.30
C PHE A 188 -23.46 -0.93 -40.85
N PHE A 189 -24.00 0.26 -40.55
CA PHE A 189 -24.45 0.55 -39.19
C PHE A 189 -25.72 -0.22 -38.83
N SER A 190 -26.71 -0.29 -39.71
CA SER A 190 -27.94 -1.08 -39.51
C SER A 190 -27.67 -2.58 -39.44
N ASP A 191 -26.71 -3.06 -40.26
CA ASP A 191 -26.28 -4.45 -40.22
C ASP A 191 -25.53 -4.74 -38.88
N LEU A 192 -24.73 -3.80 -38.36
CA LEU A 192 -24.11 -3.90 -37.04
C LEU A 192 -25.16 -3.99 -35.92
N GLU A 193 -26.20 -3.13 -35.94
CA GLU A 193 -27.30 -3.19 -34.97
C GLU A 193 -27.99 -4.57 -35.02
N ALA A 194 -28.27 -5.10 -36.23
CA ALA A 194 -28.90 -6.40 -36.39
C ALA A 194 -28.01 -7.57 -35.92
N VAL A 195 -26.71 -7.50 -36.21
CA VAL A 195 -25.75 -8.53 -35.82
C VAL A 195 -25.51 -8.55 -34.31
N ILE A 196 -25.40 -7.37 -33.66
CA ILE A 196 -25.27 -7.27 -32.19
C ILE A 196 -26.49 -7.91 -31.54
N ASN A 197 -27.69 -7.51 -31.90
CA ASN A 197 -28.93 -8.07 -31.33
C ASN A 197 -29.01 -9.60 -31.50
N ARG A 198 -28.42 -10.14 -32.55
CA ARG A 198 -28.41 -11.59 -32.82
C ARG A 198 -27.35 -12.34 -32.04
N LEU A 199 -26.11 -11.82 -32.00
CA LEU A 199 -24.97 -12.51 -31.37
C LEU A 199 -24.84 -12.21 -29.86
N TYR A 200 -25.28 -11.03 -29.45
CA TYR A 200 -25.21 -10.52 -28.08
C TYR A 200 -26.55 -9.90 -27.67
N PRO A 201 -27.59 -10.71 -27.39
CA PRO A 201 -28.97 -10.22 -27.20
C PRO A 201 -29.14 -9.18 -26.12
N ASP A 202 -28.26 -9.19 -25.12
CA ASP A 202 -28.26 -8.26 -23.98
C ASP A 202 -27.49 -6.97 -24.26
N TRP A 203 -26.93 -6.79 -25.47
CA TRP A 203 -26.11 -5.64 -25.82
C TRP A 203 -26.73 -4.80 -26.92
N THR A 204 -26.53 -3.49 -26.81
CA THR A 204 -26.79 -2.51 -27.85
C THR A 204 -25.47 -2.04 -28.50
N VAL A 205 -25.56 -1.28 -29.60
CA VAL A 205 -24.38 -0.62 -30.18
C VAL A 205 -23.76 0.37 -29.17
N ASN A 206 -24.57 1.02 -28.32
CA ASN A 206 -24.05 1.90 -27.29
C ASN A 206 -23.26 1.15 -26.22
N ASP A 207 -23.73 -0.03 -25.82
CA ASP A 207 -22.97 -0.87 -24.86
C ASP A 207 -21.63 -1.30 -25.45
N LEU A 208 -21.60 -1.59 -26.77
CA LEU A 208 -20.38 -1.90 -27.48
C LEU A 208 -19.42 -0.69 -27.52
N ILE A 209 -19.92 0.49 -27.84
CA ILE A 209 -19.14 1.74 -27.84
C ILE A 209 -18.59 2.02 -26.43
N ASP A 210 -19.44 1.97 -25.43
CA ASP A 210 -19.07 2.18 -24.03
C ASP A 210 -17.98 1.21 -23.55
N GLY A 211 -18.09 -0.06 -23.95
CA GLY A 211 -17.09 -1.08 -23.65
C GLY A 211 -15.76 -0.79 -24.35
N LEU A 212 -15.79 -0.42 -25.63
CA LEU A 212 -14.58 -0.07 -26.39
C LEU A 212 -13.90 1.20 -25.82
N GLU A 213 -14.68 2.21 -25.43
CA GLU A 213 -14.16 3.42 -24.76
C GLU A 213 -13.52 3.12 -23.39
N LYS A 214 -13.99 2.05 -22.74
CA LYS A 214 -13.42 1.56 -21.48
C LYS A 214 -12.30 0.53 -21.64
N TYR A 215 -11.88 0.23 -22.86
CA TYR A 215 -10.89 -0.80 -23.20
C TYR A 215 -11.27 -2.22 -22.75
N ASP A 216 -12.56 -2.54 -22.78
CA ASP A 216 -13.07 -3.86 -22.40
C ASP A 216 -12.73 -4.89 -23.50
N GLU A 217 -12.02 -5.97 -23.11
CA GLU A 217 -11.62 -7.04 -24.03
C GLU A 217 -12.84 -7.76 -24.65
N GLN A 218 -13.93 -7.92 -23.88
CA GLN A 218 -15.15 -8.57 -24.39
C GLN A 218 -15.81 -7.69 -25.45
N ALA A 219 -15.83 -6.37 -25.25
CA ALA A 219 -16.34 -5.44 -26.24
C ALA A 219 -15.52 -5.48 -27.53
N LEU A 220 -14.19 -5.58 -27.43
CA LEU A 220 -13.34 -5.72 -28.59
C LEU A 220 -13.56 -7.05 -29.33
N LYS A 221 -13.71 -8.16 -28.62
CA LYS A 221 -14.04 -9.48 -29.18
C LYS A 221 -15.41 -9.46 -29.88
N ALA A 222 -16.40 -8.84 -29.21
CA ALA A 222 -17.73 -8.65 -29.77
C ALA A 222 -17.68 -7.81 -31.07
N PHE A 223 -16.96 -6.69 -31.03
CA PHE A 223 -16.76 -5.87 -32.23
C PHE A 223 -16.10 -6.66 -33.36
N LYS A 224 -15.03 -7.40 -33.11
CA LYS A 224 -14.34 -8.22 -34.14
C LYS A 224 -15.30 -9.24 -34.78
N SER A 225 -16.11 -9.92 -33.97
CA SER A 225 -17.12 -10.88 -34.45
C SER A 225 -18.23 -10.21 -35.27
N CYS A 226 -18.71 -9.06 -34.83
CA CYS A 226 -19.70 -8.27 -35.55
C CYS A 226 -19.13 -7.72 -36.86
N PHE A 227 -17.91 -7.17 -36.82
CA PHE A 227 -17.22 -6.65 -37.99
C PHE A 227 -17.09 -7.71 -39.09
N GLN A 228 -16.64 -8.91 -38.73
CA GLN A 228 -16.54 -10.03 -39.65
C GLN A 228 -17.90 -10.41 -40.23
N SER A 229 -18.95 -10.43 -39.41
CA SER A 229 -20.31 -10.76 -39.88
C SER A 229 -20.91 -9.69 -40.80
N VAL A 230 -20.52 -8.41 -40.63
CA VAL A 230 -21.03 -7.28 -41.42
C VAL A 230 -20.24 -7.11 -42.74
N THR A 231 -18.92 -7.37 -42.71
CA THR A 231 -18.02 -7.05 -43.83
C THR A 231 -17.48 -8.25 -44.58
N ASP A 232 -17.75 -9.48 -44.09
CA ASP A 232 -17.12 -10.73 -44.57
C ASP A 232 -15.58 -10.70 -44.53
N SER A 233 -15.01 -9.84 -43.66
CA SER A 233 -13.57 -9.66 -43.55
C SER A 233 -13.15 -9.65 -42.09
N GLU A 234 -11.94 -10.12 -41.77
CA GLU A 234 -11.39 -9.98 -40.44
C GLU A 234 -11.03 -8.52 -40.16
N PHE A 235 -11.28 -8.09 -38.92
CA PHE A 235 -10.81 -6.79 -38.45
C PHE A 235 -9.30 -6.86 -38.25
N ALA A 236 -8.56 -6.38 -39.25
CA ALA A 236 -7.10 -6.27 -39.18
C ALA A 236 -6.69 -4.85 -38.83
N TYR A 237 -5.93 -4.73 -37.74
CA TYR A 237 -5.27 -3.50 -37.37
C TYR A 237 -3.75 -3.72 -37.39
N LYS A 238 -3.01 -2.72 -37.90
CA LYS A 238 -1.56 -2.85 -38.16
C LYS A 238 -0.70 -3.10 -36.90
N LYS A 239 -1.26 -2.82 -35.71
CA LYS A 239 -0.57 -2.92 -34.42
C LYS A 239 -1.35 -3.89 -33.55
N ASP A 240 -1.02 -5.17 -33.66
CA ASP A 240 -1.77 -6.25 -32.98
C ASP A 240 -1.31 -6.51 -31.54
N ASN A 241 -0.32 -5.76 -31.03
CA ASN A 241 0.20 -5.98 -29.70
C ASN A 241 0.57 -4.68 -28.97
N LEU A 242 0.51 -4.73 -27.65
CA LEU A 242 0.79 -3.63 -26.73
C LEU A 242 2.15 -2.97 -26.98
N ARG A 243 3.17 -3.77 -27.27
CA ARG A 243 4.53 -3.31 -27.56
C ARG A 243 4.59 -2.35 -28.75
N ASP A 244 3.93 -2.70 -29.85
CA ASP A 244 3.98 -1.89 -31.07
C ASP A 244 3.21 -0.58 -30.90
N ILE A 245 2.09 -0.62 -30.17
CA ILE A 245 1.32 0.57 -29.82
C ILE A 245 2.18 1.54 -29.00
N ILE A 246 2.82 1.06 -27.92
CA ILE A 246 3.66 1.90 -27.06
C ILE A 246 4.92 2.35 -27.80
N SER A 247 5.55 1.47 -28.59
CA SER A 247 6.75 1.82 -29.37
C SER A 247 6.48 2.96 -30.35
N ASP A 248 5.35 2.95 -31.02
CA ASP A 248 5.00 4.03 -31.95
C ASP A 248 4.61 5.30 -31.22
N PHE A 249 3.91 5.16 -30.11
CA PHE A 249 3.57 6.28 -29.23
C PHE A 249 4.84 7.03 -28.75
N LEU A 250 5.86 6.30 -28.33
CA LEU A 250 7.15 6.88 -27.90
C LEU A 250 7.92 7.61 -29.02
N LYS A 251 7.59 7.34 -30.28
CA LYS A 251 8.21 8.05 -31.42
C LYS A 251 7.57 9.40 -31.68
N ASN A 252 6.38 9.68 -31.11
CA ASN A 252 5.67 10.93 -31.28
C ASN A 252 6.56 12.11 -30.85
N PRO A 253 6.78 13.15 -31.71
CA PRO A 253 7.62 14.29 -31.40
C PRO A 253 7.16 15.08 -30.16
N GLU A 254 5.85 15.31 -30.03
CA GLU A 254 5.27 16.01 -28.87
C GLU A 254 5.53 15.27 -27.56
N PHE A 255 5.43 13.91 -27.61
CA PHE A 255 5.77 13.09 -26.46
C PHE A 255 7.25 13.27 -26.05
N LYS A 256 8.17 13.21 -27.01
CA LYS A 256 9.62 13.34 -26.76
C LYS A 256 10.02 14.70 -26.20
N GLU A 257 9.29 15.74 -26.57
CA GLU A 257 9.50 17.09 -26.05
C GLU A 257 9.11 17.18 -24.57
N ARG A 258 7.98 16.57 -24.19
CA ARG A 258 7.42 16.64 -22.83
C ARG A 258 8.00 15.61 -21.87
N TYR A 259 8.30 14.39 -22.34
CA TYR A 259 8.62 13.24 -21.48
C TYR A 259 9.88 12.50 -21.94
N LYS A 260 10.54 11.85 -20.97
CA LYS A 260 11.69 10.95 -21.20
C LYS A 260 11.30 9.47 -21.22
N GLY A 261 10.07 9.17 -20.93
CA GLY A 261 9.55 7.80 -20.90
C GLY A 261 8.20 7.70 -20.23
N ILE A 262 7.76 6.47 -20.01
CA ILE A 262 6.50 6.13 -19.34
C ILE A 262 6.81 5.22 -18.17
N VAL A 263 6.14 5.43 -17.04
CA VAL A 263 6.07 4.48 -15.95
C VAL A 263 4.63 4.01 -15.75
N PHE A 264 4.42 2.71 -15.82
CA PHE A 264 3.15 2.06 -15.48
C PHE A 264 3.23 1.59 -14.03
N LEU A 265 2.27 2.02 -13.22
CA LEU A 265 2.14 1.61 -11.83
C LEU A 265 0.85 0.82 -11.68
N TYR A 266 0.95 -0.46 -11.33
CA TYR A 266 -0.20 -1.34 -11.22
C TYR A 266 -0.31 -1.88 -9.80
N ASP A 267 -1.15 -1.24 -8.98
CA ASP A 267 -1.43 -1.78 -7.65
C ASP A 267 -2.35 -3.02 -7.76
N GLU A 268 -2.09 -4.00 -6.91
CA GLU A 268 -2.77 -5.30 -6.94
C GLU A 268 -2.59 -6.09 -8.27
N PHE A 269 -1.48 -5.90 -8.98
CA PHE A 269 -1.16 -6.65 -10.20
C PHE A 269 -1.16 -8.17 -9.98
N GLY A 270 -0.72 -8.63 -8.81
CA GLY A 270 -0.80 -10.04 -8.43
C GLY A 270 -2.25 -10.58 -8.42
N ALA A 271 -3.23 -9.76 -8.04
CA ALA A 271 -4.64 -10.14 -8.11
C ALA A 271 -5.14 -10.27 -9.55
N ALA A 272 -4.67 -9.41 -10.46
CA ALA A 272 -4.97 -9.52 -11.89
C ALA A 272 -4.42 -10.83 -12.48
N ILE A 273 -3.21 -11.25 -12.07
CA ILE A 273 -2.64 -12.54 -12.47
C ILE A 273 -3.50 -13.70 -11.92
N ASP A 274 -3.85 -13.66 -10.63
CA ASP A 274 -4.66 -14.69 -9.97
C ASP A 274 -6.08 -14.81 -10.57
N ALA A 275 -6.62 -13.71 -11.09
CA ALA A 275 -7.89 -13.66 -11.81
C ALA A 275 -7.81 -14.07 -13.29
N ASN A 276 -6.65 -14.51 -13.78
CA ASN A 276 -6.39 -14.86 -15.19
C ASN A 276 -6.64 -13.71 -16.19
N LEU A 277 -6.49 -12.46 -15.75
CA LEU A 277 -6.60 -11.28 -16.61
C LEU A 277 -5.30 -10.96 -17.34
N VAL A 278 -4.24 -11.70 -17.06
CA VAL A 278 -2.91 -11.48 -17.60
C VAL A 278 -2.50 -12.66 -18.47
N ASN A 279 -2.45 -12.43 -19.79
CA ASN A 279 -1.95 -13.43 -20.72
C ASN A 279 -0.42 -13.53 -20.59
N TYR A 280 0.09 -14.76 -20.42
CA TYR A 280 1.52 -15.02 -20.27
C TYR A 280 2.38 -14.47 -21.43
N THR A 281 1.95 -14.71 -22.66
CA THR A 281 2.71 -14.29 -23.85
C THR A 281 2.78 -12.76 -23.93
N THR A 282 1.66 -12.09 -23.71
CA THR A 282 1.59 -10.61 -23.69
C THR A 282 2.47 -10.05 -22.59
N LEU A 283 2.44 -10.64 -21.39
CA LEU A 283 3.26 -10.21 -20.25
C LEU A 283 4.75 -10.40 -20.54
N LEU A 284 5.14 -11.55 -21.11
CA LEU A 284 6.52 -11.86 -21.44
C LEU A 284 7.10 -10.89 -22.48
N ASP A 285 6.35 -10.61 -23.54
CA ASP A 285 6.76 -9.68 -24.58
C ASP A 285 6.87 -8.24 -24.02
N PHE A 286 5.91 -7.84 -23.20
CA PHE A 286 5.93 -6.53 -22.56
C PHE A 286 7.09 -6.38 -21.55
N ALA A 287 7.35 -7.39 -20.73
CA ALA A 287 8.49 -7.37 -19.78
C ALA A 287 9.83 -7.29 -20.55
N GLN A 288 9.96 -8.02 -21.65
CA GLN A 288 11.13 -7.93 -22.51
C GLN A 288 11.26 -6.57 -23.19
N TYR A 289 10.14 -5.97 -23.57
CA TYR A 289 10.12 -4.63 -24.15
C TYR A 289 10.59 -3.59 -23.11
N CYS A 290 10.10 -3.64 -21.88
CA CYS A 290 10.57 -2.76 -20.79
C CYS A 290 12.08 -2.87 -20.61
N ALA A 291 12.62 -4.09 -20.54
CA ALA A 291 14.06 -4.32 -20.35
C ALA A 291 14.92 -3.75 -21.49
N ASN A 292 14.41 -3.77 -22.73
CA ASN A 292 15.12 -3.29 -23.92
C ASN A 292 14.85 -1.83 -24.28
N SER A 293 13.88 -1.18 -23.64
CA SER A 293 13.55 0.21 -23.87
C SER A 293 14.67 1.13 -23.33
N THR A 294 15.13 2.07 -24.11
CA THR A 294 16.18 3.04 -23.72
C THR A 294 15.88 4.41 -24.29
N LEU A 295 16.43 5.45 -23.68
CA LEU A 295 16.32 6.83 -24.20
C LEU A 295 16.78 6.95 -25.65
N ASP A 296 17.87 6.26 -26.01
CA ASP A 296 18.41 6.25 -27.37
C ASP A 296 17.47 5.58 -28.39
N LYS A 297 16.58 4.70 -27.93
CA LYS A 297 15.59 3.98 -28.76
C LYS A 297 14.20 4.62 -28.77
N GLY A 298 14.08 5.85 -28.30
CA GLY A 298 12.83 6.61 -28.37
C GLY A 298 12.14 6.84 -27.03
N GLY A 299 12.63 6.27 -25.94
CA GLY A 299 12.09 6.48 -24.60
C GLY A 299 12.19 5.26 -23.71
N THR A 300 12.16 5.47 -22.42
CA THR A 300 12.20 4.40 -21.40
C THR A 300 10.80 4.01 -20.99
N VAL A 301 10.53 2.70 -20.93
CA VAL A 301 9.28 2.13 -20.39
C VAL A 301 9.59 1.36 -19.13
N VAL A 302 8.90 1.71 -18.05
CA VAL A 302 9.05 1.08 -16.74
C VAL A 302 7.70 0.55 -16.30
N PHE A 303 7.69 -0.65 -15.73
CA PHE A 303 6.51 -1.23 -15.12
C PHE A 303 6.82 -1.58 -13.65
N ILE A 304 5.92 -1.20 -12.75
CA ILE A 304 6.01 -1.52 -11.33
C ILE A 304 4.65 -2.08 -10.89
N GLY A 305 4.58 -3.40 -10.70
CA GLY A 305 3.38 -4.07 -10.19
C GLY A 305 3.55 -4.47 -8.74
N THR A 306 2.43 -4.63 -8.01
CA THR A 306 2.45 -5.14 -6.63
C THR A 306 1.69 -6.44 -6.49
N GLY A 307 2.06 -7.26 -5.50
CA GLY A 307 1.35 -8.48 -5.15
C GLY A 307 1.52 -8.87 -3.69
N HIS A 308 0.66 -9.79 -3.22
CA HIS A 308 0.69 -10.27 -1.84
C HIS A 308 1.62 -11.46 -1.61
N LYS A 309 1.94 -12.16 -2.69
CA LYS A 309 2.81 -13.35 -2.72
C LYS A 309 4.01 -13.06 -3.61
N ALA A 310 5.01 -13.94 -3.58
CA ALA A 310 6.07 -13.94 -4.56
C ALA A 310 5.48 -14.09 -5.98
N PHE A 311 6.11 -13.46 -6.95
CA PHE A 311 5.61 -13.39 -8.33
C PHE A 311 5.24 -14.79 -8.90
N ARG A 312 6.13 -15.76 -8.72
CA ARG A 312 5.92 -17.16 -9.16
C ARG A 312 4.72 -17.86 -8.53
N ASN A 313 4.22 -17.38 -7.39
CA ASN A 313 3.11 -17.98 -6.64
C ASN A 313 1.75 -17.38 -7.06
N HIS A 314 1.73 -16.50 -8.06
CA HIS A 314 0.50 -15.94 -8.61
C HIS A 314 0.05 -16.71 -9.85
N GLY A 315 -1.25 -17.07 -9.88
CA GLY A 315 -1.92 -17.67 -11.02
C GLY A 315 -1.34 -19.00 -11.50
N GLN A 316 -1.74 -19.40 -12.70
CA GLN A 316 -1.24 -20.57 -13.39
C GLN A 316 -0.04 -20.22 -14.29
N LEU A 317 0.95 -19.51 -13.77
CA LEU A 317 2.16 -19.18 -14.57
C LEU A 317 2.96 -20.42 -14.99
N GLY A 318 2.53 -21.61 -14.57
CA GLY A 318 3.05 -22.95 -14.94
C GLY A 318 4.56 -23.07 -14.78
N ASP A 319 5.06 -24.14 -14.19
CA ASP A 319 6.47 -24.28 -13.77
C ASP A 319 7.49 -24.01 -14.90
N LEU A 320 7.20 -24.40 -16.14
CA LEU A 320 8.10 -24.22 -17.29
C LEU A 320 8.16 -22.79 -17.84
N ASN A 321 7.12 -22.01 -17.61
CA ASN A 321 7.01 -20.65 -18.12
C ASN A 321 7.48 -19.62 -17.08
N ALA A 322 7.38 -19.96 -15.79
CA ALA A 322 7.77 -19.09 -14.68
C ALA A 322 9.24 -18.70 -14.74
N GLU A 323 10.16 -19.63 -15.00
CA GLU A 323 11.60 -19.37 -15.07
C GLU A 323 11.96 -18.33 -16.15
N THR A 324 11.33 -18.43 -17.32
CA THR A 324 11.61 -17.50 -18.43
C THR A 324 11.13 -16.08 -18.11
N LEU A 325 10.01 -15.96 -17.42
CA LEU A 325 9.44 -14.67 -17.02
C LEU A 325 10.20 -14.09 -15.80
N GLU A 326 10.54 -14.93 -14.81
CA GLU A 326 11.37 -14.54 -13.66
C GLU A 326 12.72 -13.94 -14.09
N ALA A 327 13.32 -14.48 -15.15
CA ALA A 327 14.55 -13.93 -15.71
C ALA A 327 14.41 -12.49 -16.20
N ARG A 328 13.20 -12.00 -16.47
CA ARG A 328 12.90 -10.66 -16.98
C ARG A 328 12.26 -9.73 -15.95
N VAL A 329 11.67 -10.29 -14.90
CA VAL A 329 11.05 -9.57 -13.79
C VAL A 329 12.08 -9.35 -12.69
N SER A 330 12.17 -8.13 -12.21
CA SER A 330 12.96 -7.80 -11.02
C SER A 330 12.05 -7.85 -9.78
N GLU A 331 11.94 -9.02 -9.18
CA GLU A 331 11.17 -9.15 -7.95
C GLU A 331 11.90 -8.51 -6.76
N ILE A 332 11.17 -7.75 -5.96
CA ILE A 332 11.65 -7.12 -4.74
C ILE A 332 10.66 -7.43 -3.62
N GLY A 333 11.07 -8.30 -2.69
CA GLY A 333 10.28 -8.64 -1.52
C GLY A 333 10.32 -7.51 -0.48
N LEU A 334 9.16 -6.94 -0.19
CA LEU A 334 8.99 -6.07 0.97
C LEU A 334 8.70 -6.95 2.18
N GLN A 335 9.74 -7.22 2.95
CA GLN A 335 9.61 -8.05 4.13
C GLN A 335 8.83 -7.32 5.22
N THR A 336 8.03 -8.06 5.97
CA THR A 336 7.32 -7.59 7.18
C THR A 336 8.27 -7.23 8.34
N GLN A 337 9.54 -7.54 8.23
CA GLN A 337 10.56 -7.07 9.15
C GLN A 337 10.66 -5.55 9.02
N GLY A 338 10.11 -4.85 10.02
CA GLY A 338 10.10 -3.39 10.03
C GLY A 338 8.73 -2.77 10.32
N MET A 339 7.70 -3.57 10.67
CA MET A 339 6.45 -3.00 11.19
C MET A 339 6.71 -2.10 12.39
N GLU A 340 7.72 -2.43 13.19
CA GLU A 340 8.19 -1.59 14.30
C GLU A 340 8.70 -0.23 13.79
N ASP A 341 9.43 -0.20 12.70
CA ASP A 341 9.91 1.04 12.09
C ASP A 341 8.75 1.87 11.51
N ILE A 342 7.72 1.21 10.96
CA ILE A 342 6.50 1.89 10.49
C ILE A 342 5.74 2.49 11.67
N ILE A 343 5.52 1.73 12.73
CA ILE A 343 4.84 2.21 13.94
C ILE A 343 5.62 3.38 14.56
N ALA A 344 6.95 3.25 14.64
CA ALA A 344 7.82 4.33 15.12
C ALA A 344 7.81 5.58 14.20
N ALA A 345 7.39 5.43 12.95
CA ALA A 345 7.19 6.57 12.04
C ALA A 345 5.79 7.20 12.16
N ILE A 346 4.78 6.39 12.55
CA ILE A 346 3.42 6.88 12.82
C ILE A 346 3.41 7.67 14.14
N VAL A 347 4.02 7.12 15.18
CA VAL A 347 4.06 7.73 16.51
C VAL A 347 5.22 8.72 16.57
N GLN A 348 4.92 9.96 16.95
CA GLN A 348 5.91 11.04 16.98
C GLN A 348 5.96 11.69 18.39
N PRO A 349 6.78 11.16 19.30
CA PRO A 349 7.03 11.83 20.57
C PRO A 349 7.70 13.19 20.36
N LYS A 350 7.19 14.23 21.03
CA LYS A 350 7.78 15.57 21.03
C LYS A 350 8.98 15.62 21.98
N LYS A 351 10.06 14.93 21.65
CA LYS A 351 11.22 14.71 22.51
C LYS A 351 11.92 16.00 22.97
N ASP A 352 11.78 17.07 22.21
CA ASP A 352 12.37 18.36 22.50
C ASP A 352 11.46 19.26 23.35
N SER A 353 10.24 18.82 23.70
CA SER A 353 9.35 19.59 24.54
C SER A 353 9.78 19.55 26.03
N PRO A 354 9.60 20.65 26.76
CA PRO A 354 9.90 20.69 28.21
C PRO A 354 9.14 19.61 28.97
N GLU A 355 7.89 19.36 28.61
CA GLU A 355 7.02 18.36 29.24
C GLU A 355 7.58 16.96 29.06
N TRP A 356 8.04 16.62 27.82
CA TRP A 356 8.69 15.34 27.55
C TRP A 356 9.96 15.18 28.39
N MET A 357 10.83 16.18 28.39
CA MET A 357 12.09 16.15 29.14
C MET A 357 11.86 15.96 30.63
N GLN A 358 10.91 16.69 31.18
CA GLN A 358 10.62 16.65 32.62
C GLN A 358 9.94 15.36 33.06
N GLN A 359 9.00 14.84 32.26
CA GLN A 359 8.09 13.80 32.72
C GLN A 359 8.44 12.40 32.14
N VAL A 360 8.98 12.32 30.95
CA VAL A 360 9.32 11.05 30.29
C VAL A 360 10.82 10.80 30.31
N GLN A 361 11.62 11.73 29.84
CA GLN A 361 13.07 11.57 29.75
C GLN A 361 13.73 11.43 31.13
N SER A 362 13.20 12.09 32.16
CA SER A 362 13.65 11.94 33.56
C SER A 362 13.56 10.48 34.04
N GLN A 363 12.73 9.66 33.42
CA GLN A 363 12.54 8.24 33.72
C GLN A 363 13.32 7.30 32.80
N SER A 364 14.36 7.77 32.14
CA SER A 364 15.18 7.00 31.19
C SER A 364 15.77 5.70 31.78
N GLY A 365 15.95 5.62 33.08
CA GLY A 365 16.32 4.40 33.79
C GLY A 365 15.30 3.27 33.60
N LYS A 366 14.00 3.59 33.62
CA LYS A 366 12.94 2.61 33.33
C LYS A 366 12.99 2.09 31.90
N PHE A 367 13.32 2.93 30.93
CA PHE A 367 13.48 2.50 29.55
C PHE A 367 14.66 1.54 29.37
N THR A 368 15.73 1.76 30.09
CA THR A 368 16.86 0.82 30.12
C THR A 368 16.45 -0.52 30.74
N TRP A 369 15.69 -0.48 31.83
CA TRP A 369 15.14 -1.69 32.45
C TRP A 369 14.18 -2.43 31.48
N PHE A 370 13.24 -1.75 30.82
CA PHE A 370 12.38 -2.37 29.80
C PHE A 370 13.19 -3.03 28.69
N SER A 371 14.28 -2.39 28.24
CA SER A 371 15.14 -2.96 27.20
C SER A 371 15.82 -4.25 27.66
N SER A 372 16.29 -4.31 28.92
CA SER A 372 16.87 -5.52 29.50
C SER A 372 15.82 -6.63 29.67
N GLU A 373 14.58 -6.29 30.08
CA GLU A 373 13.48 -7.26 30.16
C GLU A 373 13.07 -7.81 28.80
N CYS A 374 13.03 -6.97 27.75
CA CYS A 374 12.79 -7.44 26.39
C CYS A 374 13.83 -8.50 25.99
N ASN A 375 15.11 -8.26 26.26
CA ASN A 375 16.16 -9.22 25.97
C ASN A 375 16.01 -10.51 26.79
N ARG A 376 15.70 -10.40 28.10
CA ARG A 376 15.50 -11.55 28.99
C ARG A 376 14.31 -12.42 28.56
N LEU A 377 13.24 -11.80 28.07
CA LEU A 377 12.02 -12.47 27.62
C LEU A 377 12.05 -12.82 26.12
N HIS A 378 13.17 -12.60 25.44
CA HIS A 378 13.33 -12.81 24.00
C HIS A 378 12.32 -12.06 23.14
N LEU A 379 11.79 -10.93 23.63
CA LEU A 379 10.94 -10.04 22.85
C LEU A 379 11.80 -9.27 21.84
N PHE A 380 11.38 -9.24 20.59
CA PHE A 380 12.11 -8.55 19.50
C PHE A 380 13.56 -9.04 19.33
N ASN A 381 13.81 -10.35 19.48
CA ASN A 381 15.14 -10.95 19.39
C ASN A 381 15.85 -10.74 18.04
N TRP A 382 15.11 -10.32 16.99
CA TRP A 382 15.65 -9.93 15.68
C TRP A 382 16.18 -8.49 15.63
N LEU A 383 15.96 -7.70 16.70
CA LEU A 383 16.41 -6.32 16.79
C LEU A 383 17.60 -6.18 17.74
N PRO A 384 18.63 -5.38 17.39
CA PRO A 384 19.69 -5.07 18.35
C PRO A 384 19.16 -4.21 19.51
N ALA A 385 19.74 -4.40 20.70
CA ALA A 385 19.32 -3.73 21.94
C ALA A 385 19.15 -2.19 21.83
N PRO A 386 20.02 -1.43 21.13
CA PRO A 386 19.81 0.00 20.91
C PRO A 386 18.52 0.31 20.13
N LYS A 387 18.17 -0.51 19.15
CA LYS A 387 16.91 -0.36 18.40
C LYS A 387 15.69 -0.67 19.26
N ILE A 388 15.74 -1.68 20.11
CA ILE A 388 14.66 -1.97 21.07
C ILE A 388 14.42 -0.74 21.96
N LYS A 389 15.48 -0.18 22.54
CA LYS A 389 15.36 1.01 23.40
C LYS A 389 14.80 2.23 22.66
N ASN A 390 15.34 2.53 21.48
CA ASN A 390 15.00 3.75 20.76
C ASN A 390 13.67 3.62 19.99
N ASN A 391 13.51 2.55 19.16
CA ASN A 391 12.36 2.42 18.28
C ASN A 391 11.14 1.85 18.99
N ILE A 392 11.32 0.82 19.84
CA ILE A 392 10.18 0.17 20.51
C ILE A 392 9.75 0.94 21.76
N ILE A 393 10.71 1.30 22.62
CA ILE A 393 10.36 1.83 23.94
C ILE A 393 10.13 3.35 23.89
N GLN A 394 11.05 4.11 23.28
CA GLN A 394 10.95 5.56 23.26
C GLN A 394 10.06 6.10 22.14
N ASN A 395 10.20 5.58 20.90
CA ASN A 395 9.44 6.12 19.77
C ASN A 395 7.97 5.67 19.76
N ILE A 396 7.63 4.53 20.38
CA ILE A 396 6.25 4.04 20.45
C ILE A 396 5.61 4.34 21.82
N TYR A 397 6.25 5.18 22.66
CA TYR A 397 5.65 5.60 23.91
C TYR A 397 4.26 6.22 23.67
N PRO A 398 3.21 5.90 24.45
CA PRO A 398 3.23 5.18 25.74
C PRO A 398 3.00 3.66 25.67
N MET A 399 3.19 3.00 24.53
CA MET A 399 3.03 1.54 24.46
C MET A 399 4.03 0.82 25.37
N HIS A 400 3.53 -0.11 26.18
CA HIS A 400 4.39 -1.05 26.89
C HIS A 400 5.03 -2.02 25.88
N PRO A 401 6.33 -2.36 25.94
CA PRO A 401 6.98 -3.23 24.95
C PRO A 401 6.26 -4.56 24.71
N LEU A 402 5.74 -5.18 25.76
CA LEU A 402 4.94 -6.41 25.63
C LEU A 402 3.64 -6.15 24.84
N ALA A 403 2.99 -5.00 25.03
CA ALA A 403 1.80 -4.64 24.26
C ALA A 403 2.13 -4.43 22.77
N THR A 404 3.25 -3.77 22.45
CA THR A 404 3.73 -3.64 21.07
C THR A 404 4.02 -5.00 20.43
N PHE A 405 4.73 -5.87 21.15
CA PHE A 405 5.04 -7.22 20.70
C PHE A 405 3.77 -8.06 20.43
N ALA A 406 2.83 -8.00 21.35
CA ALA A 406 1.57 -8.71 21.25
C ALA A 406 0.66 -8.17 20.14
N LEU A 407 0.60 -6.85 19.97
CA LEU A 407 -0.20 -6.20 18.92
C LEU A 407 0.17 -6.69 17.53
N LEU A 408 1.47 -6.78 17.24
CA LEU A 408 1.96 -7.24 15.93
C LEU A 408 1.51 -8.68 15.60
N ARG A 409 1.35 -9.51 16.62
CA ARG A 409 0.90 -10.90 16.48
C ARG A 409 -0.61 -11.03 16.47
N LEU A 410 -1.28 -10.35 17.39
CA LEU A 410 -2.74 -10.33 17.45
C LEU A 410 -3.37 -9.83 16.14
N ALA A 411 -2.78 -8.80 15.53
CA ALA A 411 -3.27 -8.27 14.27
C ALA A 411 -3.22 -9.29 13.13
N GLY A 412 -2.21 -10.17 13.11
CA GLY A 412 -2.10 -11.26 12.14
C GLY A 412 -3.11 -12.39 12.38
N GLU A 413 -3.28 -12.79 13.66
CA GLU A 413 -4.12 -13.94 14.05
C GLU A 413 -5.62 -13.61 14.12
N ALA A 414 -5.98 -12.36 14.42
CA ALA A 414 -7.39 -11.94 14.49
C ALA A 414 -8.06 -11.82 13.11
N GLY A 415 -7.45 -12.38 12.06
CA GLY A 415 -8.03 -12.48 10.72
C GLY A 415 -8.12 -11.16 9.96
N SER A 416 -7.49 -10.16 10.47
CA SER A 416 -7.33 -8.89 9.77
C SER A 416 -5.85 -8.69 9.52
N ASP A 417 -5.54 -8.39 8.32
CA ASP A 417 -4.24 -8.04 7.80
C ASP A 417 -3.52 -6.96 8.66
N ASN A 418 -2.29 -6.64 8.32
CA ASN A 418 -1.52 -5.55 8.94
C ASN A 418 -2.27 -4.19 9.01
N ARG A 419 -3.39 -4.03 8.28
CA ARG A 419 -4.27 -2.84 8.37
C ARG A 419 -4.84 -2.65 9.78
N SER A 420 -5.00 -3.72 10.55
CA SER A 420 -5.47 -3.63 11.95
C SER A 420 -4.47 -2.91 12.84
N VAL A 421 -3.17 -3.07 12.60
CA VAL A 421 -2.13 -2.31 13.31
C VAL A 421 -2.25 -0.82 12.97
N PHE A 422 -2.42 -0.48 11.68
CA PHE A 422 -2.60 0.91 11.26
C PHE A 422 -3.88 1.51 11.84
N LYS A 423 -4.99 0.79 11.80
CA LYS A 423 -6.26 1.24 12.40
C LYS A 423 -6.15 1.44 13.91
N PHE A 424 -5.32 0.65 14.58
CA PHE A 424 -5.05 0.82 16.00
C PHE A 424 -4.30 2.12 16.29
N PHE A 425 -3.26 2.45 15.53
CA PHE A 425 -2.44 3.65 15.75
C PHE A 425 -3.01 4.91 15.12
N ALA A 426 -3.59 4.81 13.94
CA ALA A 426 -4.10 5.92 13.16
C ALA A 426 -5.50 5.57 12.59
N PRO A 427 -6.51 5.37 13.45
CA PRO A 427 -7.88 5.25 13.00
C PRO A 427 -8.34 6.57 12.39
N GLU A 428 -9.40 6.52 11.60
CA GLU A 428 -10.09 7.73 11.16
C GLU A 428 -10.69 8.42 12.38
N PHE A 429 -10.29 9.65 12.62
CA PHE A 429 -10.84 10.51 13.66
C PHE A 429 -10.79 11.98 13.21
N GLU A 430 -11.67 12.78 13.78
CA GLU A 430 -11.75 14.20 13.49
C GLU A 430 -10.99 15.00 14.55
N THR A 431 -10.39 16.13 14.14
CA THR A 431 -9.76 17.05 15.05
C THR A 431 -10.75 18.16 15.39
N GLY A 432 -11.31 18.18 16.60
CA GLY A 432 -12.18 19.22 17.11
C GLY A 432 -11.43 20.30 17.88
N GLU A 433 -12.11 21.39 18.22
CA GLU A 433 -11.53 22.52 18.99
C GLU A 433 -10.96 22.09 20.36
N GLN A 434 -11.54 21.08 20.99
CA GLN A 434 -11.16 20.60 22.33
C GLN A 434 -10.31 19.33 22.31
N GLY A 435 -9.96 18.81 21.13
CA GLY A 435 -9.19 17.60 20.98
C GLY A 435 -9.70 16.68 19.87
N TRP A 436 -9.35 15.41 19.96
CA TRP A 436 -9.78 14.40 18.98
C TRP A 436 -11.18 13.89 19.29
N VAL A 437 -12.06 13.89 18.31
CA VAL A 437 -13.45 13.42 18.41
C VAL A 437 -13.65 12.16 17.57
N ASN A 438 -14.68 11.38 17.90
CA ASN A 438 -15.01 10.12 17.20
C ASN A 438 -13.86 9.08 17.20
N VAL A 439 -13.01 9.12 18.23
CA VAL A 439 -11.88 8.20 18.35
C VAL A 439 -12.38 6.82 18.80
N GLN A 440 -11.96 5.78 18.09
CA GLN A 440 -12.33 4.41 18.42
C GLN A 440 -11.89 4.05 19.85
N PRO A 441 -12.80 3.59 20.73
CA PRO A 441 -12.46 3.22 22.11
C PRO A 441 -11.32 2.19 22.16
N ASN A 442 -10.46 2.34 23.15
CA ASN A 442 -9.29 1.51 23.40
C ASN A 442 -8.22 1.51 22.28
N SER A 443 -8.36 2.36 21.25
CA SER A 443 -7.30 2.58 20.27
C SER A 443 -6.14 3.39 20.88
N TYR A 444 -5.01 3.45 20.19
CA TYR A 444 -3.87 4.25 20.63
C TYR A 444 -4.22 5.75 20.78
N PRO A 445 -4.87 6.43 19.82
CA PRO A 445 -5.28 7.82 19.99
C PRO A 445 -6.26 8.02 21.15
N TRP A 446 -7.19 7.07 21.33
CA TRP A 446 -8.10 7.12 22.47
C TRP A 446 -7.34 7.10 23.78
N PHE A 447 -6.30 6.29 23.90
CA PHE A 447 -5.48 6.24 25.09
C PHE A 447 -4.72 7.56 25.33
N LEU A 448 -4.17 8.16 24.27
CA LEU A 448 -3.49 9.47 24.37
C LEU A 448 -4.43 10.57 24.83
N GLU A 449 -5.68 10.55 24.40
CA GLU A 449 -6.71 11.55 24.73
C GLU A 449 -7.23 11.40 26.15
N ASN A 450 -7.42 10.17 26.62
CA ASN A 450 -8.11 9.90 27.88
C ASN A 450 -7.17 9.67 29.08
N ASN A 451 -5.86 9.69 28.87
CA ASN A 451 -4.89 9.51 29.93
C ASN A 451 -4.01 10.73 30.11
N GLU A 452 -3.75 11.04 31.36
CA GLU A 452 -2.87 12.12 31.77
C GLU A 452 -1.48 11.58 32.09
N ILE A 453 -0.49 12.46 31.99
CA ILE A 453 0.86 12.17 32.43
C ILE A 453 0.83 12.23 33.93
N VAL A 454 0.74 11.09 34.56
CA VAL A 454 0.62 10.98 36.01
C VAL A 454 1.99 11.06 36.64
N ASN A 455 2.21 12.13 37.46
CA ASN A 455 3.24 12.23 38.50
C ASN A 455 4.65 11.69 38.15
N GLN A 456 5.68 12.40 38.55
CA GLN A 456 7.12 12.13 38.29
C GLN A 456 7.60 10.70 38.63
N SER A 457 6.78 9.86 39.24
CA SER A 457 7.16 8.50 39.66
C SER A 457 6.53 7.37 38.82
N LYS A 458 5.45 7.61 38.03
CA LYS A 458 4.74 6.59 37.28
C LYS A 458 4.59 7.00 35.81
N LEU A 459 5.02 6.16 34.87
CA LEU A 459 4.71 6.30 33.46
C LEU A 459 3.29 5.77 33.19
N ALA A 460 2.46 6.57 32.54
CA ALA A 460 1.23 6.04 31.97
C ALA A 460 1.60 5.18 30.73
N LEU A 461 1.21 3.92 30.74
CA LEU A 461 1.55 2.96 29.67
C LEU A 461 0.31 2.25 29.17
N TYR A 462 0.20 2.13 27.86
CA TYR A 462 -0.75 1.25 27.20
C TYR A 462 -0.30 -0.19 27.39
N THR A 463 -1.00 -0.97 28.19
CA THR A 463 -0.64 -2.34 28.56
C THR A 463 -1.37 -3.40 27.72
N ALA A 464 -0.86 -4.62 27.68
CA ALA A 464 -1.34 -5.68 26.79
C ALA A 464 -2.80 -6.10 27.06
N ASP A 465 -3.31 -5.93 28.26
CA ASP A 465 -4.71 -6.19 28.62
C ASP A 465 -5.69 -5.31 27.83
N LEU A 466 -5.31 -4.06 27.53
CA LEU A 466 -6.14 -3.13 26.77
C LEU A 466 -6.31 -3.54 25.29
N LEU A 467 -5.40 -4.34 24.75
CA LEU A 467 -5.54 -4.90 23.41
C LEU A 467 -6.74 -5.84 23.30
N VAL A 468 -7.07 -6.57 24.36
CA VAL A 468 -8.26 -7.45 24.38
C VAL A 468 -9.53 -6.63 24.23
N ASP A 469 -9.59 -5.47 24.88
CA ASP A 469 -10.75 -4.58 24.79
C ASP A 469 -10.86 -3.95 23.38
N TYR A 470 -9.73 -3.59 22.78
CA TYR A 470 -9.70 -3.07 21.40
C TYR A 470 -10.14 -4.13 20.38
N PHE A 471 -9.60 -5.36 20.47
CA PHE A 471 -9.89 -6.45 19.56
C PHE A 471 -11.13 -7.28 19.95
N LYS A 472 -11.91 -6.84 20.92
CA LYS A 472 -13.04 -7.59 21.50
C LYS A 472 -13.97 -8.20 20.44
N GLU A 473 -14.34 -7.43 19.42
CA GLU A 473 -15.24 -7.89 18.35
C GLU A 473 -14.57 -8.93 17.43
N SER A 474 -13.28 -8.76 17.15
CA SER A 474 -12.50 -9.69 16.33
C SER A 474 -12.15 -10.98 17.06
N LEU A 475 -12.06 -10.93 18.39
CA LEU A 475 -11.75 -12.07 19.27
C LEU A 475 -13.00 -12.78 19.82
N LYS A 476 -14.14 -12.73 19.13
CA LYS A 476 -15.30 -13.54 19.50
C LYS A 476 -15.12 -14.98 19.01
N ALA A 477 -15.46 -15.94 19.84
CA ALA A 477 -15.39 -17.37 19.48
C ALA A 477 -16.24 -17.72 18.24
N THR A 478 -17.28 -16.93 17.96
CA THR A 478 -18.14 -17.06 16.77
C THR A 478 -17.50 -16.55 15.48
N ASN A 479 -16.36 -15.87 15.54
CA ASN A 479 -15.68 -15.36 14.36
C ASN A 479 -15.07 -16.52 13.56
N SER A 480 -15.63 -16.78 12.37
CA SER A 480 -15.19 -17.86 11.47
C SER A 480 -13.78 -17.68 10.91
N ARG A 481 -13.23 -16.47 10.97
CA ARG A 481 -11.89 -16.17 10.47
C ARG A 481 -10.77 -16.58 11.43
N LEU A 482 -11.09 -16.82 12.70
CA LEU A 482 -10.09 -17.27 13.67
C LEU A 482 -9.67 -18.71 13.37
N VAL A 483 -8.37 -18.98 13.45
CA VAL A 483 -7.85 -20.36 13.41
C VAL A 483 -8.28 -21.11 14.68
N ASP A 484 -8.47 -22.42 14.59
CA ASP A 484 -9.06 -23.24 15.66
C ASP A 484 -8.36 -23.07 17.01
N ARG A 485 -7.04 -22.90 17.01
CA ARG A 485 -6.27 -22.69 18.22
C ARG A 485 -6.61 -21.37 18.92
N VAL A 486 -6.68 -20.27 18.17
CA VAL A 486 -7.05 -18.95 18.71
C VAL A 486 -8.49 -19.00 19.19
N LYS A 487 -9.37 -19.68 18.45
CA LYS A 487 -10.75 -19.91 18.81
C LYS A 487 -10.88 -20.63 20.15
N ASN A 488 -10.10 -21.69 20.38
CA ASN A 488 -10.08 -22.41 21.65
C ASN A 488 -9.58 -21.55 22.82
N ALA A 489 -8.52 -20.75 22.59
CA ALA A 489 -8.03 -19.79 23.61
C ALA A 489 -9.12 -18.76 23.97
N VAL A 490 -9.85 -18.26 22.98
CA VAL A 490 -10.96 -17.31 23.20
C VAL A 490 -12.12 -17.98 23.95
N ILE A 491 -12.49 -19.22 23.61
CA ILE A 491 -13.53 -19.97 24.34
C ILE A 491 -13.17 -20.14 25.81
N ASN A 492 -11.94 -20.55 26.10
CA ASN A 492 -11.44 -20.68 27.47
C ASN A 492 -11.45 -19.36 28.23
N TYR A 493 -11.03 -18.28 27.57
CA TYR A 493 -11.07 -16.93 28.11
C TYR A 493 -12.51 -16.50 28.44
N GLU A 494 -13.45 -16.65 27.50
CA GLU A 494 -14.85 -16.29 27.71
C GLU A 494 -15.51 -17.09 28.85
N ALA A 495 -15.14 -18.37 29.02
CA ALA A 495 -15.59 -19.19 30.12
C ALA A 495 -15.04 -18.68 31.47
N THR A 496 -13.71 -18.43 31.52
CA THR A 496 -13.05 -17.92 32.72
C THR A 496 -13.58 -16.55 33.12
N ILE A 497 -13.80 -15.65 32.17
CA ILE A 497 -14.36 -14.32 32.43
C ILE A 497 -15.80 -14.40 32.96
N ARG A 498 -16.62 -15.33 32.45
CA ARG A 498 -17.98 -15.53 32.97
C ARG A 498 -17.97 -15.98 34.44
N GLU A 499 -17.13 -16.94 34.79
CA GLU A 499 -16.98 -17.40 36.17
C GLU A 499 -16.47 -16.29 37.10
N LEU A 500 -15.44 -15.54 36.64
CA LEU A 500 -14.89 -14.41 37.41
C LEU A 500 -15.94 -13.31 37.60
N ASN A 501 -16.68 -12.95 36.55
CA ASN A 501 -17.73 -11.92 36.68
C ASN A 501 -18.84 -12.35 37.62
N ALA A 502 -19.21 -13.66 37.64
CA ALA A 502 -20.17 -14.20 38.59
C ALA A 502 -19.63 -14.14 40.04
N TYR A 503 -18.34 -14.38 40.23
CA TYR A 503 -17.68 -14.23 41.54
C TYR A 503 -17.65 -12.76 41.97
N LEU A 504 -17.24 -11.86 41.10
CA LEU A 504 -17.15 -10.41 41.39
C LEU A 504 -18.53 -9.80 41.67
N ALA A 505 -19.57 -10.23 40.93
CA ALA A 505 -20.94 -9.78 41.20
C ALA A 505 -21.42 -10.16 42.60
N ARG A 506 -21.11 -11.37 43.09
CA ARG A 506 -21.38 -11.76 44.44
C ARG A 506 -20.60 -10.94 45.47
N LYS A 507 -19.33 -10.66 45.20
CA LYS A 507 -18.46 -9.87 46.05
C LYS A 507 -18.92 -8.40 46.12
N SER A 508 -19.31 -7.82 44.99
CA SER A 508 -19.85 -6.45 44.92
C SER A 508 -21.16 -6.28 45.70
N GLN A 509 -22.06 -7.28 45.65
CA GLN A 509 -23.27 -7.27 46.48
C GLN A 509 -22.98 -7.25 47.97
N GLN A 510 -21.82 -7.76 48.38
CA GLN A 510 -21.32 -7.74 49.75
C GLN A 510 -20.44 -6.54 50.12
N GLN A 511 -20.26 -5.58 49.15
CA GLN A 511 -19.36 -4.42 49.29
C GLN A 511 -17.87 -4.79 49.58
N LEU A 512 -17.41 -5.94 49.06
CA LEU A 512 -16.06 -6.47 49.29
C LEU A 512 -15.17 -6.36 48.03
N PHE A 513 -15.49 -5.45 47.10
CA PHE A 513 -14.68 -5.24 45.89
C PHE A 513 -13.36 -4.56 46.26
N GLU A 514 -12.23 -5.12 45.82
CA GLU A 514 -10.88 -4.65 46.12
C GLU A 514 -10.09 -4.40 44.81
N GLU A 515 -8.99 -3.60 44.87
CA GLU A 515 -8.06 -3.40 43.75
C GLU A 515 -7.52 -4.74 43.19
N ALA A 516 -7.36 -5.77 44.02
CA ALA A 516 -6.93 -7.10 43.62
C ALA A 516 -7.90 -7.77 42.63
N ASP A 517 -9.18 -7.46 42.68
CA ASP A 517 -10.20 -8.01 41.77
C ASP A 517 -10.05 -7.40 40.37
N GLU A 518 -9.75 -6.12 40.25
CA GLU A 518 -9.44 -5.46 38.98
C GLU A 518 -8.15 -6.01 38.37
N LEU A 519 -7.11 -6.20 39.18
CA LEU A 519 -5.85 -6.79 38.74
C LEU A 519 -6.05 -8.21 38.22
N MET A 520 -6.95 -9.00 38.79
CA MET A 520 -7.26 -10.35 38.34
C MET A 520 -7.87 -10.35 36.92
N LEU A 521 -8.81 -9.44 36.66
CA LEU A 521 -9.36 -9.25 35.31
C LEU A 521 -8.27 -8.90 34.29
N ARG A 522 -7.37 -8.02 34.64
CA ARG A 522 -6.26 -7.61 33.77
C ARG A 522 -5.29 -8.76 33.51
N ILE A 523 -4.96 -9.55 34.53
CA ILE A 523 -4.07 -10.73 34.38
C ILE A 523 -4.69 -11.74 33.40
N ILE A 524 -5.98 -12.05 33.52
CA ILE A 524 -6.65 -13.01 32.61
C ILE A 524 -6.62 -12.50 31.16
N LYS A 525 -6.83 -11.20 30.93
CA LYS A 525 -6.67 -10.59 29.60
C LYS A 525 -5.25 -10.75 29.05
N VAL A 526 -4.23 -10.50 29.88
CA VAL A 526 -2.82 -10.68 29.47
C VAL A 526 -2.51 -12.15 29.16
N MET A 527 -3.09 -13.10 29.93
CA MET A 527 -2.94 -14.53 29.64
C MET A 527 -3.49 -14.90 28.26
N LEU A 528 -4.67 -14.40 27.88
CA LEU A 528 -5.22 -14.60 26.53
C LEU A 528 -4.29 -14.02 25.47
N VAL A 529 -3.82 -12.79 25.66
CA VAL A 529 -2.89 -12.14 24.73
C VAL A 529 -1.62 -12.96 24.55
N ASN A 530 -1.06 -13.45 25.65
CA ASN A 530 0.16 -14.27 25.62
C ASN A 530 -0.07 -15.62 24.94
N GLU A 531 -1.18 -16.27 25.16
CA GLU A 531 -1.56 -17.52 24.52
C GLU A 531 -1.64 -17.37 23.00
N ILE A 532 -2.25 -16.28 22.53
CA ILE A 532 -2.32 -15.98 21.09
C ILE A 532 -0.96 -15.61 20.52
N ALA A 533 -0.18 -14.78 21.23
CA ALA A 533 1.10 -14.24 20.76
C ALA A 533 2.27 -15.24 20.81
N SER A 534 2.27 -16.19 21.76
CA SER A 534 3.40 -17.13 21.98
C SER A 534 3.52 -18.21 20.92
N THR A 535 2.51 -18.42 20.12
CA THR A 535 2.38 -19.57 19.22
C THR A 535 2.67 -19.24 17.75
N SER A 536 2.99 -17.98 17.44
CA SER A 536 3.52 -17.57 16.15
C SER A 536 5.08 -17.60 16.11
N MET A 537 5.69 -18.31 17.05
CA MET A 537 7.15 -18.57 17.05
C MET A 537 7.51 -19.85 16.32
#